data_707e63a14d915a5c9989ac536f70839c
#
_entry.id   707e63a14d915a5c9989ac536f70839c
#
_cell.length_a   1.000
_cell.length_b   1.000
_cell.length_c   1.000
_cell.angle_alpha   90.00
_cell.angle_beta   90.00
_cell.angle_gamma   90.00
#
_symmetry.space_group_name_H-M   'P 1'
#
loop_
_entity.id
_entity.type
_entity.pdbx_description
1 polymer ?
#
loop_
_entity_poly.entity_id
_entity_poly.type
_entity_poly.pdbx_seq_one_letter_code
_entity_poly.pdbx_strand_id
1 'polypeptide(L)'
;MVGFAFLIHNYDFSEFNCTLFLDLVICDDVETSGNTQTQFMRDKLSEAIKEFEAVIKPDTSRIVYLGTPQSEQSIYNKLQERGYKIRYWTARYPSEKQIKSYGSNLAPIINNTWDINLIGKPTEPTRFDEKDLLEREASYGRLGFNMQYQLDTTLSDLNKFPLKLSDLVVMNCNPENAPEKVIWASSPELQHNDLPNVGL
;
A
#
# COMPACT_ATOMS: atom_id res chain seq x y z
N MET A 1 10.91 6.05 -14.87
CA MET A 1 12.36 6.36 -14.84
C MET A 1 12.77 6.26 -13.38
N VAL A 2 13.40 5.16 -12.98
CA VAL A 2 13.84 4.95 -11.59
C VAL A 2 15.11 5.76 -11.42
N GLY A 3 15.01 6.90 -10.76
CA GLY A 3 16.17 7.75 -10.47
C GLY A 3 16.88 7.24 -9.23
N PHE A 4 17.96 6.48 -9.42
CA PHE A 4 18.90 6.20 -8.35
C PHE A 4 19.87 7.39 -8.26
N ALA A 5 19.82 8.16 -7.20
CA ALA A 5 20.87 9.12 -6.89
C ALA A 5 21.98 8.41 -6.12
N PHE A 6 22.94 7.85 -6.85
CA PHE A 6 24.24 7.48 -6.28
C PHE A 6 25.09 8.73 -6.21
N LEU A 7 25.37 9.24 -5.03
CA LEU A 7 26.45 10.19 -4.80
C LEU A 7 27.75 9.38 -4.69
N ILE A 8 28.31 8.99 -5.83
CA ILE A 8 29.67 8.48 -5.90
C ILE A 8 30.56 9.70 -6.11
N HIS A 9 31.29 10.10 -5.08
CA HIS A 9 32.43 10.98 -5.28
C HIS A 9 33.47 10.21 -6.13
N ASN A 10 33.96 10.82 -7.21
CA ASN A 10 34.97 10.25 -8.08
C ASN A 10 36.24 9.91 -7.28
N TYR A 11 36.38 8.64 -6.93
CA TYR A 11 37.64 8.06 -6.47
C TYR A 11 38.10 7.03 -7.50
N ASP A 12 39.38 7.15 -7.86
CA ASP A 12 40.07 6.19 -8.73
C ASP A 12 40.23 4.86 -7.98
N PHE A 13 39.56 3.82 -8.46
CA PHE A 13 39.47 2.51 -7.81
C PHE A 13 40.68 1.60 -8.02
N SER A 14 41.77 2.07 -8.65
CA SER A 14 42.87 1.22 -9.09
C SER A 14 43.85 0.77 -8.01
N GLU A 15 43.81 1.33 -6.78
CA GLU A 15 44.85 1.05 -5.76
C GLU A 15 44.36 0.74 -4.34
N PHE A 16 43.07 0.64 -4.06
CA PHE A 16 42.63 0.40 -2.68
C PHE A 16 41.72 -0.83 -2.54
N ASN A 17 42.18 -1.78 -1.74
CA ASN A 17 41.37 -2.84 -1.11
C ASN A 17 40.40 -2.22 -0.07
N CYS A 18 39.64 -1.19 -0.48
CA CYS A 18 38.73 -0.48 0.39
C CYS A 18 37.31 -0.96 0.09
N THR A 19 36.75 -1.75 0.98
CA THR A 19 35.33 -2.08 0.97
C THR A 19 34.57 -0.77 1.23
N LEU A 20 34.02 -0.18 0.19
CA LEU A 20 33.24 1.07 0.28
C LEU A 20 31.88 0.73 0.88
N PHE A 21 31.65 1.02 2.14
CA PHE A 21 30.35 0.92 2.76
C PHE A 21 29.65 2.27 2.76
N LEU A 22 28.36 2.24 2.43
CA LEU A 22 27.52 3.43 2.46
C LEU A 22 26.98 3.67 3.87
N ASP A 23 26.95 4.93 4.30
CA ASP A 23 26.35 5.33 5.58
C ASP A 23 24.84 5.55 5.46
N LEU A 24 24.36 5.94 4.27
CA LEU A 24 22.96 6.20 4.00
C LEU A 24 22.61 5.81 2.56
N VAL A 25 21.52 5.08 2.39
CA VAL A 25 20.89 4.81 1.11
C VAL A 25 19.48 5.40 1.15
N ILE A 26 19.14 6.23 0.17
CA ILE A 26 17.79 6.76 0.00
C ILE A 26 17.24 6.18 -1.29
N CYS A 27 16.15 5.41 -1.16
CA CYS A 27 15.45 4.77 -2.27
C CYS A 27 14.13 5.52 -2.49
N ASP A 28 14.02 6.21 -3.60
CA ASP A 28 12.84 6.99 -3.95
C ASP A 28 12.05 6.28 -5.04
N ASP A 29 10.74 6.10 -4.82
CA ASP A 29 9.79 5.46 -5.73
C ASP A 29 10.27 4.12 -6.32
N VAL A 30 10.82 3.23 -5.49
CA VAL A 30 11.26 1.89 -5.92
C VAL A 30 10.11 1.03 -6.44
N GLU A 31 8.90 1.26 -5.91
CA GLU A 31 7.67 0.63 -6.36
C GLU A 31 6.93 1.54 -7.33
N THR A 32 6.64 1.01 -8.50
CA THR A 32 5.87 1.70 -9.55
C THR A 32 4.75 0.79 -10.05
N SER A 33 3.72 1.36 -10.67
CA SER A 33 2.67 0.58 -11.32
C SER A 33 3.22 -0.40 -12.37
N GLY A 34 4.36 -0.07 -13.00
CA GLY A 34 5.01 -0.90 -14.02
C GLY A 34 5.70 -2.14 -13.46
N ASN A 35 6.27 -2.08 -12.25
CA ASN A 35 7.05 -3.18 -11.66
C ASN A 35 6.30 -3.99 -10.59
N THR A 36 4.99 -3.76 -10.41
CA THR A 36 4.16 -4.43 -9.40
C THR A 36 2.94 -5.17 -9.96
N GLN A 37 2.76 -5.17 -11.29
CA GLN A 37 1.57 -5.75 -11.92
C GLN A 37 1.42 -7.25 -11.70
N THR A 38 2.51 -8.00 -11.70
CA THR A 38 2.50 -9.44 -11.51
C THR A 38 3.25 -9.87 -10.26
N GLN A 39 2.94 -11.05 -9.74
CA GLN A 39 3.68 -11.63 -8.61
C GLN A 39 5.18 -11.75 -8.93
N PHE A 40 5.52 -12.21 -10.13
CA PHE A 40 6.91 -12.33 -10.57
C PHE A 40 7.67 -11.00 -10.50
N MET A 41 7.04 -9.90 -10.94
CA MET A 41 7.66 -8.55 -10.87
C MET A 41 7.86 -8.11 -9.42
N ARG A 42 6.89 -8.34 -8.55
CA ARG A 42 7.01 -8.03 -7.12
C ARG A 42 8.12 -8.83 -6.44
N ASP A 43 8.24 -10.12 -6.77
CA ASP A 43 9.30 -10.97 -6.23
C ASP A 43 10.68 -10.51 -6.70
N LYS A 44 10.81 -10.18 -8.00
CA LYS A 44 12.05 -9.63 -8.55
C LYS A 44 12.44 -8.30 -7.88
N LEU A 45 11.48 -7.41 -7.62
CA LEU A 45 11.73 -6.17 -6.88
C LEU A 45 12.19 -6.47 -5.45
N SER A 46 11.52 -7.41 -4.78
CA SER A 46 11.86 -7.83 -3.42
C SER A 46 13.27 -8.40 -3.31
N GLU A 47 13.75 -9.15 -4.31
CA GLU A 47 15.14 -9.62 -4.36
C GLU A 47 16.11 -8.46 -4.62
N ALA A 48 15.82 -7.58 -5.58
CA ALA A 48 16.72 -6.48 -5.92
C ALA A 48 16.98 -5.52 -4.73
N ILE A 49 15.99 -5.25 -3.91
CA ILE A 49 16.19 -4.35 -2.75
C ILE A 49 17.02 -4.96 -1.62
N LYS A 50 17.16 -6.28 -1.56
CA LYS A 50 18.04 -6.95 -0.57
C LYS A 50 19.51 -6.61 -0.81
N GLU A 51 19.89 -6.30 -2.05
CA GLU A 51 21.26 -5.92 -2.37
C GLU A 51 21.70 -4.63 -1.66
N PHE A 52 20.77 -3.73 -1.34
CA PHE A 52 21.10 -2.51 -0.60
C PHE A 52 21.61 -2.79 0.81
N GLU A 53 21.13 -3.87 1.44
CA GLU A 53 21.60 -4.27 2.77
C GLU A 53 23.05 -4.78 2.75
N ALA A 54 23.51 -5.28 1.61
CA ALA A 54 24.87 -5.78 1.45
C ALA A 54 25.91 -4.67 1.30
N VAL A 55 25.51 -3.46 0.90
CA VAL A 55 26.43 -2.34 0.63
C VAL A 55 26.50 -1.31 1.76
N ILE A 56 25.72 -1.47 2.81
CA ILE A 56 25.71 -0.58 3.97
C ILE A 56 26.56 -1.13 5.11
N LYS A 57 27.01 -0.25 6.01
CA LYS A 57 27.67 -0.65 7.28
C LYS A 57 26.63 -1.26 8.20
N PRO A 58 26.87 -2.43 8.82
CA PRO A 58 25.85 -3.14 9.61
C PRO A 58 25.24 -2.34 10.77
N ASP A 59 26.06 -1.59 11.52
CA ASP A 59 25.63 -1.02 12.80
C ASP A 59 25.29 0.48 12.75
N THR A 60 25.80 1.21 11.77
CA THR A 60 25.74 2.68 11.76
C THR A 60 24.95 3.25 10.59
N SER A 61 24.74 2.48 9.55
CA SER A 61 24.08 2.92 8.32
C SER A 61 22.57 2.84 8.39
N ARG A 62 21.93 3.55 7.47
CA ARG A 62 20.47 3.58 7.34
C ARG A 62 20.06 3.44 5.90
N ILE A 63 18.94 2.72 5.68
CA ILE A 63 18.22 2.71 4.40
C ILE A 63 16.90 3.42 4.63
N VAL A 64 16.58 4.38 3.80
CA VAL A 64 15.32 5.13 3.81
C VAL A 64 14.61 4.84 2.48
N TYR A 65 13.41 4.29 2.57
CA TYR A 65 12.54 4.11 1.42
C TYR A 65 11.47 5.19 1.43
N LEU A 66 11.36 5.92 0.33
CA LEU A 66 10.30 6.88 0.07
C LEU A 66 9.44 6.35 -1.07
N GLY A 67 8.15 6.54 -1.01
CA GLY A 67 7.27 6.15 -2.11
C GLY A 67 5.83 5.93 -1.71
N THR A 68 5.02 5.60 -2.70
CA THR A 68 3.59 5.37 -2.56
C THR A 68 3.28 3.88 -2.78
N PRO A 69 2.62 3.19 -1.84
CA PRO A 69 2.25 1.80 -2.01
C PRO A 69 1.23 1.67 -3.17
N GLN A 70 1.47 0.73 -4.09
CA GLN A 70 0.63 0.52 -5.26
C GLN A 70 -0.45 -0.55 -5.05
N SER A 71 -0.34 -1.34 -4.00
CA SER A 71 -1.29 -2.42 -3.65
C SER A 71 -1.12 -2.83 -2.19
N GLU A 72 -2.02 -3.68 -1.68
CA GLU A 72 -1.84 -4.30 -0.35
C GLU A 72 -0.58 -5.18 -0.28
N GLN A 73 -0.14 -5.74 -1.41
CA GLN A 73 1.09 -6.53 -1.52
C GLN A 73 2.33 -5.67 -1.81
N SER A 74 2.27 -4.39 -1.47
CA SER A 74 3.36 -3.44 -1.65
C SER A 74 4.64 -3.91 -0.97
N ILE A 75 5.79 -3.59 -1.61
CA ILE A 75 7.11 -3.85 -1.02
C ILE A 75 7.28 -3.12 0.32
N TYR A 76 6.67 -1.97 0.50
CA TYR A 76 6.73 -1.20 1.75
C TYR A 76 6.10 -1.97 2.93
N ASN A 77 5.02 -2.74 2.70
CA ASN A 77 4.43 -3.61 3.72
C ASN A 77 5.36 -4.78 4.06
N LYS A 78 6.00 -5.41 3.05
CA LYS A 78 7.00 -6.47 3.27
C LYS A 78 8.23 -5.96 4.02
N LEU A 79 8.66 -4.71 3.80
CA LEU A 79 9.74 -4.09 4.56
C LEU A 79 9.36 -3.94 6.04
N GLN A 80 8.10 -3.64 6.35
CA GLN A 80 7.62 -3.60 7.73
C GLN A 80 7.76 -4.96 8.43
N GLU A 81 7.40 -6.05 7.75
CA GLU A 81 7.58 -7.43 8.26
C GLU A 81 9.05 -7.75 8.53
N ARG A 82 9.98 -7.12 7.80
CA ARG A 82 11.43 -7.23 8.00
C ARG A 82 11.97 -6.31 9.09
N GLY A 83 11.10 -5.58 9.81
CA GLY A 83 11.47 -4.72 10.94
C GLY A 83 11.69 -3.24 10.60
N TYR A 84 11.45 -2.82 9.37
CA TYR A 84 11.49 -1.40 9.02
C TYR A 84 10.34 -0.63 9.68
N LYS A 85 10.63 0.60 10.13
CA LYS A 85 9.61 1.50 10.68
C LYS A 85 8.96 2.29 9.55
N ILE A 86 7.65 2.14 9.39
CA ILE A 86 6.87 2.90 8.41
C ILE A 86 6.30 4.16 9.05
N ARG A 87 6.13 5.20 8.22
CA ARG A 87 5.41 6.43 8.57
C ARG A 87 4.54 6.84 7.40
N TYR A 88 3.22 6.87 7.61
CA TYR A 88 2.24 7.37 6.64
C TYR A 88 2.02 8.87 6.83
N TRP A 89 2.28 9.64 5.78
CA TRP A 89 2.07 11.09 5.71
C TRP A 89 0.89 11.34 4.77
N THR A 90 -0.31 11.33 5.32
CA THR A 90 -1.53 11.52 4.53
C THR A 90 -1.73 12.99 4.20
N ALA A 91 -2.27 13.29 3.00
CA ALA A 91 -2.50 14.67 2.59
C ALA A 91 -3.70 15.32 3.30
N ARG A 92 -4.69 14.52 3.69
CA ARG A 92 -5.83 14.96 4.51
C ARG A 92 -5.80 14.25 5.86
N TYR A 93 -6.29 14.90 6.89
CA TYR A 93 -6.50 14.24 8.20
C TYR A 93 -7.43 13.03 8.01
N PRO A 94 -6.98 11.83 8.42
CA PRO A 94 -7.71 10.60 8.19
C PRO A 94 -8.97 10.51 9.07
N SER A 95 -9.96 9.76 8.59
CA SER A 95 -11.12 9.36 9.38
C SER A 95 -10.73 8.39 10.50
N GLU A 96 -11.60 8.23 11.51
CA GLU A 96 -11.37 7.27 12.61
C GLU A 96 -11.12 5.84 12.10
N LYS A 97 -11.80 5.43 11.03
CA LYS A 97 -11.59 4.12 10.41
C LYS A 97 -10.18 4.01 9.82
N GLN A 98 -9.72 5.04 9.14
CA GLN A 98 -8.38 5.08 8.55
C GLN A 98 -7.29 5.14 9.62
N ILE A 99 -7.48 5.88 10.72
CA ILE A 99 -6.54 5.87 11.85
C ILE A 99 -6.36 4.47 12.40
N LYS A 100 -7.46 3.73 12.59
CA LYS A 100 -7.38 2.34 13.05
C LYS A 100 -6.62 1.46 12.07
N SER A 101 -6.76 1.70 10.77
CA SER A 101 -6.03 0.98 9.73
C SER A 101 -4.55 1.31 9.72
N TYR A 102 -4.17 2.58 9.81
CA TYR A 102 -2.76 2.99 9.85
C TYR A 102 -2.06 2.63 11.17
N GLY A 103 -2.81 2.59 12.27
CA GLY A 103 -2.31 2.25 13.59
C GLY A 103 -1.11 3.14 14.00
N SER A 104 -0.06 2.53 14.53
CA SER A 104 1.16 3.22 14.94
C SER A 104 2.02 3.76 13.79
N ASN A 105 1.66 3.44 12.54
CA ASN A 105 2.40 3.85 11.37
C ASN A 105 2.00 5.25 10.85
N LEU A 106 0.90 5.82 11.33
CA LEU A 106 0.56 7.22 11.03
C LEU A 106 1.67 8.14 11.54
N ALA A 107 2.04 9.14 10.74
CA ALA A 107 3.09 10.09 11.12
C ALA A 107 2.76 10.76 12.46
N PRO A 108 3.71 10.82 13.41
CA PRO A 108 3.45 11.33 14.76
C PRO A 108 2.87 12.75 14.77
N ILE A 109 3.31 13.60 13.87
CA ILE A 109 2.79 14.98 13.77
C ILE A 109 1.30 14.98 13.43
N ILE A 110 0.85 14.12 12.53
CA ILE A 110 -0.56 14.00 12.16
C ILE A 110 -1.35 13.39 13.31
N ASN A 111 -0.82 12.32 13.91
CA ASN A 111 -1.49 11.62 15.00
C ASN A 111 -1.65 12.50 16.24
N ASN A 112 -0.63 13.29 16.59
CA ASN A 112 -0.66 14.16 17.77
C ASN A 112 -1.54 15.40 17.61
N THR A 113 -1.74 15.87 16.38
CA THR A 113 -2.60 17.03 16.07
C THR A 113 -4.01 16.63 15.63
N TRP A 114 -4.27 15.33 15.52
CA TRP A 114 -5.56 14.85 15.03
C TRP A 114 -6.71 15.24 15.95
N ASP A 115 -7.78 15.74 15.35
CA ASP A 115 -9.05 16.08 16.00
C ASP A 115 -10.18 15.73 15.04
N ILE A 116 -11.35 15.34 15.58
CA ILE A 116 -12.52 14.99 14.77
C ILE A 116 -12.97 16.12 13.84
N ASN A 117 -12.77 17.38 14.24
CA ASN A 117 -13.11 18.57 13.44
C ASN A 117 -12.12 18.83 12.31
N LEU A 118 -10.98 18.12 12.29
CA LEU A 118 -9.97 18.22 11.26
C LEU A 118 -10.12 17.16 10.17
N ILE A 119 -10.94 16.13 10.41
CA ILE A 119 -11.14 15.04 9.42
C ILE A 119 -11.42 15.65 8.02
N GLY A 120 -10.65 15.17 7.04
CA GLY A 120 -10.76 15.59 5.65
C GLY A 120 -10.06 16.90 5.32
N LYS A 121 -9.63 17.72 6.30
CA LYS A 121 -8.86 18.93 6.04
C LYS A 121 -7.41 18.61 5.67
N PRO A 122 -6.72 19.51 4.94
CA PRO A 122 -5.31 19.34 4.61
C PRO A 122 -4.44 19.17 5.87
N THR A 123 -3.52 18.22 5.86
CA THR A 123 -2.53 18.04 6.95
C THR A 123 -1.39 19.04 6.88
N GLU A 124 -1.06 19.51 5.67
CA GLU A 124 0.01 20.49 5.39
C GLU A 124 -0.49 21.50 4.36
N PRO A 125 -1.27 22.51 4.80
CA PRO A 125 -1.92 23.47 3.89
C PRO A 125 -0.94 24.43 3.19
N THR A 126 0.32 24.51 3.65
CA THR A 126 1.37 25.28 2.96
C THR A 126 1.88 24.58 1.70
N ARG A 127 1.78 23.24 1.66
CA ARG A 127 2.15 22.42 0.51
C ARG A 127 0.97 22.16 -0.41
N PHE A 128 -0.15 21.77 0.18
CA PHE A 128 -1.41 21.48 -0.52
C PHE A 128 -2.56 22.08 0.26
N ASP A 129 -3.11 23.16 -0.24
CA ASP A 129 -4.31 23.75 0.31
C ASP A 129 -5.57 22.95 -0.08
N GLU A 130 -6.73 23.38 0.39
CA GLU A 130 -7.98 22.66 0.10
C GLU A 130 -8.31 22.64 -1.39
N LYS A 131 -8.04 23.74 -2.10
CA LYS A 131 -8.27 23.85 -3.54
C LYS A 131 -7.37 22.90 -4.31
N ASP A 132 -6.08 22.86 -3.98
CA ASP A 132 -5.12 21.96 -4.59
C ASP A 132 -5.54 20.48 -4.42
N LEU A 133 -5.99 20.11 -3.22
CA LEU A 133 -6.42 18.73 -2.96
C LEU A 133 -7.72 18.37 -3.69
N LEU A 134 -8.67 19.31 -3.81
CA LEU A 134 -9.90 19.09 -4.60
C LEU A 134 -9.59 18.91 -6.09
N GLU A 135 -8.68 19.71 -6.65
CA GLU A 135 -8.27 19.58 -8.06
C GLU A 135 -7.61 18.21 -8.31
N ARG A 136 -6.77 17.73 -7.40
CA ARG A 136 -6.14 16.42 -7.48
C ARG A 136 -7.15 15.29 -7.33
N GLU A 137 -8.09 15.43 -6.39
CA GLU A 137 -9.15 14.43 -6.22
C GLU A 137 -10.02 14.33 -7.47
N ALA A 138 -10.34 15.46 -8.13
CA ALA A 138 -11.06 15.46 -9.40
C ALA A 138 -10.25 14.82 -10.54
N SER A 139 -8.93 15.05 -10.58
CA SER A 139 -8.03 14.51 -11.61
C SER A 139 -7.78 13.01 -11.46
N TYR A 140 -7.46 12.55 -10.26
CA TYR A 140 -7.11 11.15 -9.97
C TYR A 140 -8.35 10.27 -9.74
N GLY A 141 -9.50 10.88 -9.47
CA GLY A 141 -10.66 10.18 -8.96
C GLY A 141 -10.46 9.66 -7.53
N ARG A 142 -11.55 9.26 -6.89
CA ARG A 142 -11.55 8.85 -5.49
C ARG A 142 -10.52 7.74 -5.17
N LEU A 143 -10.42 6.74 -6.04
CA LEU A 143 -9.50 5.60 -5.81
C LEU A 143 -8.05 6.01 -5.95
N GLY A 144 -7.72 6.73 -7.02
CA GLY A 144 -6.38 7.24 -7.25
C GLY A 144 -5.93 8.20 -6.16
N PHE A 145 -6.83 9.11 -5.72
CA PHE A 145 -6.54 10.02 -4.63
C PHE A 145 -6.27 9.30 -3.31
N ASN A 146 -7.11 8.33 -2.94
CA ASN A 146 -6.87 7.53 -1.73
C ASN A 146 -5.54 6.79 -1.78
N MET A 147 -5.18 6.21 -2.91
CA MET A 147 -3.92 5.52 -3.07
C MET A 147 -2.71 6.48 -3.01
N GLN A 148 -2.74 7.58 -3.78
CA GLN A 148 -1.59 8.45 -3.96
C GLN A 148 -1.42 9.48 -2.82
N TYR A 149 -2.51 9.96 -2.27
CA TYR A 149 -2.50 11.06 -1.30
C TYR A 149 -2.90 10.65 0.11
N GLN A 150 -3.69 9.59 0.26
CA GLN A 150 -4.04 9.04 1.56
C GLN A 150 -3.25 7.77 1.89
N LEU A 151 -2.50 7.20 0.94
CA LEU A 151 -1.70 5.99 1.11
C LEU A 151 -2.55 4.78 1.56
N ASP A 152 -3.83 4.78 1.16
CA ASP A 152 -4.82 3.77 1.49
C ASP A 152 -5.03 2.85 0.28
N THR A 153 -4.46 1.66 0.34
CA THR A 153 -4.53 0.66 -0.74
C THR A 153 -5.74 -0.25 -0.66
N THR A 154 -6.53 -0.19 0.41
CA THR A 154 -7.67 -1.09 0.63
C THR A 154 -8.72 -1.05 -0.48
N LEU A 155 -8.89 0.12 -1.12
CA LEU A 155 -9.81 0.28 -2.24
C LEU A 155 -9.23 -0.14 -3.59
N SER A 156 -7.90 -0.19 -3.74
CA SER A 156 -7.25 -0.53 -5.01
C SER A 156 -7.48 -2.00 -5.39
N ASP A 157 -7.49 -2.87 -4.41
CA ASP A 157 -7.66 -4.30 -4.62
C ASP A 157 -9.13 -4.68 -4.82
N LEU A 158 -10.08 -3.91 -4.26
CA LEU A 158 -11.51 -4.10 -4.52
C LEU A 158 -11.89 -3.92 -6.00
N ASN A 159 -11.16 -3.09 -6.73
CA ASN A 159 -11.40 -2.92 -8.18
C ASN A 159 -10.73 -4.01 -9.03
N LYS A 160 -9.58 -4.52 -8.58
CA LYS A 160 -8.90 -5.63 -9.26
C LYS A 160 -9.60 -6.95 -9.01
N PHE A 161 -10.17 -7.11 -7.82
CA PHE A 161 -10.86 -8.32 -7.38
C PHE A 161 -12.27 -7.95 -6.89
N PRO A 162 -13.25 -7.79 -7.80
CA PRO A 162 -14.61 -7.39 -7.45
C PRO A 162 -15.34 -8.41 -6.57
N LEU A 163 -14.88 -9.68 -6.58
CA LEU A 163 -15.42 -10.73 -5.72
C LEU A 163 -14.73 -10.71 -4.36
N LYS A 164 -15.48 -10.52 -3.30
CA LYS A 164 -15.01 -10.66 -1.90
C LYS A 164 -15.20 -12.10 -1.44
N LEU A 165 -14.43 -12.51 -0.46
CA LEU A 165 -14.61 -13.82 0.18
C LEU A 165 -16.05 -13.99 0.74
N SER A 166 -16.66 -12.88 1.21
CA SER A 166 -18.06 -12.82 1.64
C SER A 166 -19.08 -13.06 0.53
N ASP A 167 -18.66 -12.88 -0.73
CA ASP A 167 -19.54 -13.09 -1.89
C ASP A 167 -19.48 -14.55 -2.38
N LEU A 168 -18.59 -15.35 -1.79
CA LEU A 168 -18.48 -16.78 -2.10
C LEU A 168 -19.47 -17.56 -1.25
N VAL A 169 -20.40 -18.22 -1.91
CA VAL A 169 -21.30 -19.18 -1.27
C VAL A 169 -20.66 -20.56 -1.34
N VAL A 170 -20.26 -21.10 -0.19
CA VAL A 170 -19.77 -22.48 -0.10
C VAL A 170 -20.97 -23.40 0.06
N MET A 171 -21.24 -24.19 -0.94
CA MET A 171 -22.36 -25.14 -0.95
C MET A 171 -21.84 -26.56 -1.04
N ASN A 172 -22.51 -27.49 -0.36
CA ASN A 172 -22.27 -28.90 -0.53
C ASN A 172 -23.14 -29.40 -1.68
N CYS A 173 -22.62 -29.29 -2.91
CA CYS A 173 -23.32 -29.71 -4.12
C CYS A 173 -22.77 -31.03 -4.64
N ASN A 174 -23.67 -31.88 -5.19
CA ASN A 174 -23.21 -33.01 -6.01
C ASN A 174 -22.54 -32.45 -7.28
N PRO A 175 -21.25 -32.74 -7.53
CA PRO A 175 -20.54 -32.21 -8.69
C PRO A 175 -21.09 -32.69 -10.05
N GLU A 176 -21.92 -33.74 -10.05
CA GLU A 176 -22.52 -34.30 -11.26
C GLU A 176 -23.79 -33.56 -11.69
N ASN A 177 -24.40 -32.79 -10.77
CA ASN A 177 -25.64 -32.06 -11.02
C ASN A 177 -25.45 -30.58 -10.77
N ALA A 178 -25.46 -29.77 -11.81
CA ALA A 178 -25.49 -28.32 -11.66
C ALA A 178 -26.85 -27.88 -11.07
N PRO A 179 -26.86 -26.84 -10.19
CA PRO A 179 -28.12 -26.32 -9.66
C PRO A 179 -28.99 -25.74 -10.81
N GLU A 180 -30.26 -26.12 -10.88
CA GLU A 180 -31.17 -25.62 -11.89
C GLU A 180 -31.50 -24.13 -11.74
N LYS A 181 -31.41 -23.64 -10.50
CA LYS A 181 -31.74 -22.25 -10.16
C LYS A 181 -30.92 -21.72 -9.02
N VAL A 182 -30.32 -20.54 -9.17
CA VAL A 182 -29.68 -19.80 -8.12
C VAL A 182 -30.53 -18.62 -7.75
N ILE A 183 -30.97 -18.54 -6.50
CA ILE A 183 -31.74 -17.42 -5.95
C ILE A 183 -30.81 -16.58 -5.08
N TRP A 184 -30.59 -15.33 -5.47
CA TRP A 184 -29.78 -14.40 -4.70
C TRP A 184 -30.66 -13.68 -3.68
N ALA A 185 -30.29 -13.73 -2.42
CA ALA A 185 -30.89 -12.89 -1.41
C ALA A 185 -30.51 -11.43 -1.67
N SER A 186 -31.49 -10.58 -1.88
CA SER A 186 -31.29 -9.13 -2.11
C SER A 186 -31.09 -8.35 -0.80
N SER A 187 -31.17 -9.00 0.35
CA SER A 187 -30.99 -8.42 1.66
C SER A 187 -30.18 -9.35 2.59
N PRO A 188 -29.23 -8.82 3.39
CA PRO A 188 -28.48 -9.58 4.37
C PRO A 188 -29.35 -10.10 5.53
N GLU A 189 -30.63 -9.70 5.60
CA GLU A 189 -31.58 -10.10 6.64
C GLU A 189 -32.33 -11.40 6.35
N LEU A 190 -32.22 -11.94 5.12
CA LEU A 190 -32.74 -13.26 4.79
C LEU A 190 -31.87 -14.33 5.46
N GLN A 191 -32.36 -14.83 6.60
CA GLN A 191 -31.71 -15.93 7.29
C GLN A 191 -31.80 -17.21 6.45
N HIS A 192 -30.86 -18.12 6.65
CA HIS A 192 -30.75 -19.40 5.94
C HIS A 192 -32.03 -20.25 5.91
N ASN A 193 -32.95 -19.98 6.84
CA ASN A 193 -34.23 -20.69 7.01
C ASN A 193 -35.36 -20.16 6.10
N ASP A 194 -35.16 -19.02 5.43
CA ASP A 194 -36.19 -18.38 4.59
C ASP A 194 -36.03 -18.71 3.11
N LEU A 195 -34.97 -19.43 2.77
CA LEU A 195 -34.77 -19.91 1.40
C LEU A 195 -35.68 -21.12 1.16
N PRO A 196 -36.47 -21.13 0.09
CA PRO A 196 -37.28 -22.29 -0.27
C PRO A 196 -36.34 -23.50 -0.43
N ASN A 197 -36.73 -24.64 0.17
CA ASN A 197 -36.05 -25.92 -0.08
C ASN A 197 -36.15 -26.20 -1.57
N VAL A 198 -35.12 -25.88 -2.33
CA VAL A 198 -34.99 -26.29 -3.73
C VAL A 198 -34.51 -27.72 -3.68
N GLY A 199 -35.41 -28.67 -3.83
CA GLY A 199 -35.05 -30.08 -3.94
C GLY A 199 -34.01 -30.26 -5.03
N LEU A 200 -32.97 -30.98 -4.68
CA LEU A 200 -31.94 -31.51 -5.59
C LEU A 200 -32.57 -32.53 -6.51
#